data_ad4ae84bdcef202c62fc4aba4098f196
#
_entry.id   ad4ae84bdcef202c62fc4aba4098f196
#
_cell.length_a   1.000
_cell.length_b   1.000
_cell.length_c   1.000
_cell.angle_alpha   90.00
_cell.angle_beta   90.00
_cell.angle_gamma   90.00
#
_symmetry.space_group_name_H-M   'P 1'
#
loop_
_entity.id
_entity.type
_entity.pdbx_description
1 polymer ?
#
loop_
_entity_poly.entity_id
_entity_poly.type
_entity_poly.pdbx_seq_one_letter_code
_entity_poly.pdbx_strand_id
1 'polypeptide(L)'
;MLEMWRDHGAPADDFYQVRPECTDVPKSKFRIKAGKTLSARKWQAAFTPEGHLDIGKTLGRIYRGGIHPSIRGEVWEFLLGCYEPKSTFDERDQIRQRRRAKYAVMKEECRQMFPLIGSGRFITAPVITEDGEPIQDPIVLQQMNLDPASIKPANDGLGHNPRDKKVIQWKLTLHQIGLDVIRTDRTLVFYEKQENLSKLWDILAVYAWSDIDVGYCQGMSDLCSPMIVLLEDEADAFWCFERLMRRLRGNFRCTESSIGVETQLSNLASITQVIDPKLHQHLETLGGGDYLFAFRMLMVLFRREFSFCDSLYLWEMMWALEYDPELFTIYEDPDSASEKSEGSKGKAKSRSQCGKYERDNMKSGGQKDEAPLPISIFLVASVLKDKSDKLLTEARGLDDVVKILNDITGNLDAKKACNGAMKLHKKYLKKAKKP
;
A
#
# COMPACT_ATOMS: atom_id res chain seq x y z
N MET A 1 -17.40 24.26 -16.66
CA MET A 1 -16.53 23.81 -15.54
C MET A 1 -17.05 24.15 -14.13
N LEU A 2 -18.11 24.92 -13.95
CA LEU A 2 -18.68 25.29 -12.64
C LEU A 2 -19.88 24.45 -12.20
N GLU A 3 -20.41 23.57 -13.03
CA GLU A 3 -21.57 22.71 -12.70
C GLU A 3 -21.25 21.37 -12.08
N MET A 4 -20.01 20.89 -12.17
CA MET A 4 -19.56 19.62 -11.54
C MET A 4 -19.50 19.63 -9.99
N TRP A 5 -19.80 20.77 -9.34
CA TRP A 5 -19.65 20.95 -7.90
C TRP A 5 -20.92 20.67 -7.07
N ARG A 6 -21.99 20.21 -7.70
CA ARG A 6 -23.26 19.86 -7.03
C ARG A 6 -23.51 18.37 -6.90
N ASP A 7 -22.44 17.55 -6.77
CA ASP A 7 -22.58 16.12 -6.56
C ASP A 7 -23.19 15.80 -5.20
N HIS A 8 -24.50 15.74 -5.14
CA HIS A 8 -25.25 15.21 -4.03
C HIS A 8 -25.27 13.68 -4.13
N GLY A 9 -24.17 13.03 -3.65
CA GLY A 9 -24.14 11.57 -3.50
C GLY A 9 -23.79 10.77 -4.74
N ALA A 10 -23.03 11.36 -5.68
CA ALA A 10 -22.49 10.62 -6.83
C ALA A 10 -21.67 9.41 -6.34
N PRO A 11 -21.79 8.26 -7.02
CA PRO A 11 -20.91 7.12 -6.78
C PRO A 11 -19.46 7.53 -7.04
N ALA A 12 -18.58 7.17 -6.12
CA ALA A 12 -17.16 7.45 -6.34
C ALA A 12 -16.55 6.58 -7.46
N ASP A 13 -17.24 5.51 -7.84
CA ASP A 13 -16.88 4.64 -8.97
C ASP A 13 -16.89 5.37 -10.31
N ASP A 14 -17.68 6.44 -10.47
CA ASP A 14 -17.72 7.23 -11.70
C ASP A 14 -16.36 7.87 -12.06
N PHE A 15 -15.46 8.00 -11.06
CA PHE A 15 -14.08 8.48 -11.27
C PHE A 15 -13.11 7.36 -11.68
N TYR A 16 -13.49 6.09 -11.54
CA TYR A 16 -12.66 4.92 -11.83
C TYR A 16 -13.45 3.96 -12.72
N GLN A 17 -13.50 4.30 -13.99
CA GLN A 17 -14.33 3.59 -14.96
C GLN A 17 -13.96 2.12 -15.06
N VAL A 18 -14.98 1.27 -14.92
CA VAL A 18 -14.89 -0.18 -15.11
C VAL A 18 -15.20 -0.48 -16.57
N ARG A 19 -14.53 -1.46 -17.13
CA ARG A 19 -14.76 -1.93 -18.49
C ARG A 19 -16.19 -2.43 -18.65
N PRO A 20 -16.88 -2.10 -19.73
CA PRO A 20 -18.29 -2.47 -19.94
C PRO A 20 -18.56 -3.98 -19.89
N GLU A 21 -17.59 -4.79 -20.32
CA GLU A 21 -17.68 -6.26 -20.32
C GLU A 21 -17.53 -6.88 -18.93
N CYS A 22 -17.04 -6.13 -17.94
CA CYS A 22 -16.85 -6.62 -16.57
C CYS A 22 -18.11 -6.36 -15.73
N THR A 23 -19.09 -7.26 -15.81
CA THR A 23 -20.41 -7.11 -15.14
C THR A 23 -20.41 -7.49 -13.66
N ASP A 24 -19.46 -8.33 -13.22
CA ASP A 24 -19.42 -8.90 -11.88
C ASP A 24 -18.53 -8.11 -10.89
N VAL A 25 -18.17 -6.87 -11.25
CA VAL A 25 -17.35 -6.02 -10.38
C VAL A 25 -18.19 -5.48 -9.23
N PRO A 26 -17.74 -5.66 -7.97
CA PRO A 26 -18.46 -5.14 -6.81
C PRO A 26 -18.58 -3.62 -6.85
N LYS A 27 -19.80 -3.11 -6.73
CA LYS A 27 -20.05 -1.66 -6.65
C LYS A 27 -19.58 -1.11 -5.31
N SER A 28 -18.99 0.07 -5.34
CA SER A 28 -18.55 0.79 -4.14
C SER A 28 -19.73 1.19 -3.25
N LYS A 29 -19.54 1.03 -1.95
CA LYS A 29 -20.44 1.55 -0.91
C LYS A 29 -20.09 2.98 -0.50
N PHE A 30 -18.87 3.41 -0.77
CA PHE A 30 -18.45 4.78 -0.54
C PHE A 30 -19.23 5.75 -1.44
N ARG A 31 -19.78 6.80 -0.83
CA ARG A 31 -20.51 7.86 -1.51
C ARG A 31 -19.92 9.21 -1.15
N ILE A 32 -19.72 10.04 -2.14
CA ILE A 32 -19.32 11.44 -1.96
C ILE A 32 -20.49 12.17 -1.31
N LYS A 33 -20.28 12.76 -0.14
CA LYS A 33 -21.31 13.47 0.63
C LYS A 33 -20.95 14.93 0.78
N ALA A 34 -21.80 15.81 0.23
CA ALA A 34 -21.65 17.25 0.40
C ALA A 34 -21.49 17.63 1.88
N GLY A 35 -20.57 18.51 2.18
CA GLY A 35 -20.27 18.94 3.55
C GLY A 35 -19.48 17.96 4.42
N LYS A 36 -19.52 16.64 4.17
CA LYS A 36 -18.81 15.61 4.94
C LYS A 36 -17.49 15.19 4.32
N THR A 37 -17.48 14.88 3.01
CA THR A 37 -16.27 14.50 2.26
C THR A 37 -15.29 15.68 2.21
N LEU A 38 -14.00 15.39 2.32
CA LEU A 38 -12.94 16.39 2.15
C LEU A 38 -12.89 16.80 0.67
N SER A 39 -13.42 18.00 0.35
CA SER A 39 -13.42 18.56 -0.99
C SER A 39 -12.18 19.39 -1.26
N ALA A 40 -11.86 19.67 -2.53
CA ALA A 40 -10.75 20.53 -2.93
C ALA A 40 -10.76 21.89 -2.21
N ARG A 41 -11.94 22.54 -2.11
CA ARG A 41 -12.06 23.80 -1.36
C ARG A 41 -11.68 23.69 0.11
N LYS A 42 -12.07 22.59 0.77
CA LYS A 42 -11.72 22.37 2.20
C LYS A 42 -10.25 21.97 2.35
N TRP A 43 -9.71 21.31 1.37
CA TRP A 43 -8.30 20.95 1.31
C TRP A 43 -7.44 22.20 1.16
N GLN A 44 -7.71 23.04 0.18
CA GLN A 44 -7.03 24.33 0.00
C GLN A 44 -7.15 25.24 1.22
N ALA A 45 -8.33 25.32 1.84
CA ALA A 45 -8.55 26.09 3.06
C ALA A 45 -7.85 25.52 4.32
N ALA A 46 -7.21 24.36 4.23
CA ALA A 46 -6.42 23.80 5.32
C ALA A 46 -4.97 24.26 5.30
N PHE A 47 -4.54 24.94 4.21
CA PHE A 47 -3.20 25.50 4.09
C PHE A 47 -3.17 26.97 4.50
N THR A 48 -2.04 27.38 5.10
CA THR A 48 -1.70 28.80 5.25
C THR A 48 -1.27 29.39 3.90
N PRO A 49 -1.14 30.73 3.77
CA PRO A 49 -0.62 31.35 2.54
C PRO A 49 0.78 30.85 2.17
N GLU A 50 1.61 30.49 3.13
CA GLU A 50 2.96 29.96 2.91
C GLU A 50 2.95 28.47 2.52
N GLY A 51 1.84 27.77 2.76
CA GLY A 51 1.68 26.37 2.41
C GLY A 51 1.68 25.38 3.58
N HIS A 52 1.72 25.84 4.84
CA HIS A 52 1.65 24.93 6.00
C HIS A 52 0.25 24.31 6.14
N LEU A 53 0.19 23.00 6.29
CA LEU A 53 -1.06 22.23 6.37
C LEU A 53 -1.52 22.03 7.83
N ASP A 54 -2.76 22.41 8.13
CA ASP A 54 -3.44 21.98 9.38
C ASP A 54 -3.89 20.52 9.24
N ILE A 55 -2.94 19.61 9.42
CA ILE A 55 -3.18 18.17 9.26
C ILE A 55 -4.19 17.64 10.27
N GLY A 56 -4.19 18.13 11.50
CA GLY A 56 -5.05 17.64 12.57
C GLY A 56 -6.55 17.76 12.27
N LYS A 57 -6.98 18.89 11.70
CA LYS A 57 -8.37 19.08 11.23
C LYS A 57 -8.68 18.20 10.02
N THR A 58 -7.72 18.03 9.14
CA THR A 58 -7.84 17.24 7.91
C THR A 58 -8.05 15.76 8.21
N LEU A 59 -7.26 15.18 9.11
CA LEU A 59 -7.39 13.77 9.52
C LEU A 59 -8.80 13.43 10.02
N GLY A 60 -9.37 14.33 10.84
CA GLY A 60 -10.74 14.14 11.35
C GLY A 60 -11.82 14.18 10.24
N ARG A 61 -11.60 14.95 9.17
CA ARG A 61 -12.51 15.00 8.01
C ARG A 61 -12.38 13.74 7.16
N ILE A 62 -11.15 13.31 6.87
CA ILE A 62 -10.87 12.07 6.12
C ILE A 62 -11.56 10.88 6.79
N TYR A 63 -11.35 10.68 8.10
CA TYR A 63 -11.96 9.57 8.82
C TYR A 63 -13.50 9.60 8.79
N ARG A 64 -14.13 10.80 8.86
CA ARG A 64 -15.59 10.93 8.86
C ARG A 64 -16.24 10.79 7.50
N GLY A 65 -15.63 11.33 6.46
CA GLY A 65 -16.25 11.51 5.16
C GLY A 65 -15.44 11.08 3.94
N GLY A 66 -14.21 10.59 4.12
CA GLY A 66 -13.29 10.25 3.03
C GLY A 66 -12.76 11.47 2.28
N ILE A 67 -12.04 11.21 1.22
CA ILE A 67 -11.42 12.20 0.34
C ILE A 67 -12.15 12.23 -0.99
N HIS A 68 -12.40 13.42 -1.52
CA HIS A 68 -12.94 13.55 -2.86
C HIS A 68 -11.92 13.04 -3.89
N PRO A 69 -12.32 12.20 -4.88
CA PRO A 69 -11.39 11.57 -5.81
C PRO A 69 -10.43 12.52 -6.51
N SER A 70 -10.88 13.75 -6.84
CA SER A 70 -10.06 14.75 -7.55
C SER A 70 -8.84 15.27 -6.79
N ILE A 71 -8.73 15.00 -5.50
CA ILE A 71 -7.61 15.48 -4.66
C ILE A 71 -6.90 14.32 -3.93
N ARG A 72 -7.28 13.07 -4.23
CA ARG A 72 -6.72 11.90 -3.53
C ARG A 72 -5.20 11.86 -3.63
N GLY A 73 -4.65 12.03 -4.82
CA GLY A 73 -3.21 12.02 -5.05
C GLY A 73 -2.45 12.97 -4.13
N GLU A 74 -2.84 14.26 -4.13
CA GLU A 74 -2.20 15.27 -3.26
C GLU A 74 -2.31 14.92 -1.77
N VAL A 75 -3.48 14.46 -1.33
CA VAL A 75 -3.71 14.12 0.10
C VAL A 75 -2.90 12.89 0.48
N TRP A 76 -2.77 11.91 -0.42
CA TRP A 76 -2.00 10.69 -0.17
C TRP A 76 -0.52 10.97 0.02
N GLU A 77 0.07 11.93 -0.69
CA GLU A 77 1.46 12.35 -0.48
C GLU A 77 1.72 12.77 0.98
N PHE A 78 0.75 13.44 1.62
CA PHE A 78 0.87 13.80 3.04
C PHE A 78 0.58 12.62 3.98
N LEU A 79 -0.46 11.82 3.71
CA LEU A 79 -0.81 10.66 4.55
C LEU A 79 0.28 9.59 4.57
N LEU A 80 1.02 9.47 3.47
CA LEU A 80 2.14 8.54 3.34
C LEU A 80 3.47 9.12 3.82
N GLY A 81 3.52 10.40 4.20
CA GLY A 81 4.74 11.05 4.69
C GLY A 81 5.72 11.42 3.57
N CYS A 82 5.21 11.66 2.34
CA CYS A 82 6.03 12.25 1.29
C CYS A 82 6.39 13.71 1.58
N TYR A 83 5.52 14.43 2.28
CA TYR A 83 5.76 15.81 2.71
C TYR A 83 5.47 15.99 4.19
N GLU A 84 6.23 16.89 4.81
CA GLU A 84 5.95 17.36 6.17
C GLU A 84 4.79 18.37 6.13
N PRO A 85 3.77 18.27 7.02
CA PRO A 85 2.69 19.26 7.06
C PRO A 85 3.15 20.70 7.26
N LYS A 86 4.29 20.90 7.90
CA LYS A 86 4.87 22.23 8.14
C LYS A 86 5.72 22.76 7.00
N SER A 87 5.92 21.99 5.93
CA SER A 87 6.66 22.46 4.76
C SER A 87 5.88 23.53 4.00
N THR A 88 6.60 24.47 3.42
CA THR A 88 6.07 25.48 2.49
C THR A 88 5.81 24.90 1.11
N PHE A 89 5.12 25.63 0.24
CA PHE A 89 4.94 25.22 -1.15
C PHE A 89 6.28 25.06 -1.88
N ASP A 90 7.21 26.00 -1.69
CA ASP A 90 8.53 25.97 -2.34
C ASP A 90 9.38 24.79 -1.88
N GLU A 91 9.39 24.50 -0.57
CA GLU A 91 10.09 23.32 -0.03
C GLU A 91 9.56 22.02 -0.61
N ARG A 92 8.25 21.88 -0.73
CA ARG A 92 7.64 20.69 -1.36
C ARG A 92 8.00 20.57 -2.83
N ASP A 93 8.01 21.68 -3.56
CA ASP A 93 8.40 21.67 -4.96
C ASP A 93 9.86 21.25 -5.13
N GLN A 94 10.77 21.77 -4.31
CA GLN A 94 12.19 21.33 -4.28
C GLN A 94 12.33 19.84 -3.96
N ILE A 95 11.58 19.33 -2.96
CA ILE A 95 11.57 17.91 -2.61
C ILE A 95 11.08 17.09 -3.80
N ARG A 96 9.99 17.51 -4.45
CA ARG A 96 9.42 16.84 -5.61
C ARG A 96 10.42 16.75 -6.77
N GLN A 97 11.04 17.87 -7.13
CA GLN A 97 12.02 17.91 -8.22
C GLN A 97 13.20 16.98 -7.93
N ARG A 98 13.77 17.04 -6.72
CA ARG A 98 14.86 16.16 -6.31
C ARG A 98 14.47 14.69 -6.38
N ARG A 99 13.28 14.33 -5.92
CA ARG A 99 12.76 12.95 -5.96
C ARG A 99 12.50 12.45 -7.38
N ARG A 100 11.94 13.29 -8.24
CA ARG A 100 11.75 12.97 -9.66
C ARG A 100 13.09 12.74 -10.35
N ALA A 101 14.08 13.57 -10.09
CA ALA A 101 15.44 13.37 -10.61
C ALA A 101 16.07 12.07 -10.09
N LYS A 102 15.94 11.76 -8.80
CA LYS A 102 16.44 10.50 -8.22
C LYS A 102 15.76 9.27 -8.85
N TYR A 103 14.44 9.32 -9.04
CA TYR A 103 13.70 8.25 -9.71
C TYR A 103 14.17 8.07 -11.16
N ALA A 104 14.36 9.15 -11.91
CA ALA A 104 14.84 9.10 -13.28
C ALA A 104 16.21 8.43 -13.39
N VAL A 105 17.13 8.69 -12.45
CA VAL A 105 18.43 8.03 -12.40
C VAL A 105 18.28 6.52 -12.14
N MET A 106 17.50 6.12 -11.14
CA MET A 106 17.27 4.71 -10.83
C MET A 106 16.61 3.97 -12.00
N LYS A 107 15.64 4.62 -12.66
CA LYS A 107 14.95 4.05 -13.84
C LYS A 107 15.91 3.89 -15.00
N GLU A 108 16.81 4.86 -15.21
CA GLU A 108 17.84 4.78 -16.27
C GLU A 108 18.84 3.64 -15.99
N GLU A 109 19.26 3.44 -14.74
CA GLU A 109 20.10 2.28 -14.37
C GLU A 109 19.40 0.96 -14.71
N CYS A 110 18.12 0.83 -14.38
CA CYS A 110 17.32 -0.33 -14.72
C CYS A 110 17.18 -0.51 -16.25
N ARG A 111 16.99 0.60 -16.99
CA ARG A 111 16.89 0.59 -18.46
C ARG A 111 18.17 0.12 -19.14
N GLN A 112 19.33 0.50 -18.60
CA GLN A 112 20.62 0.04 -19.12
C GLN A 112 20.79 -1.49 -18.99
N MET A 113 20.24 -2.07 -17.91
CA MET A 113 20.27 -3.52 -17.70
C MET A 113 19.15 -4.27 -18.42
N PHE A 114 18.01 -3.61 -18.64
CA PHE A 114 16.84 -4.16 -19.33
C PHE A 114 16.11 -3.07 -20.13
N PRO A 115 16.37 -2.92 -21.46
CA PRO A 115 15.94 -1.77 -22.26
C PRO A 115 14.43 -1.58 -22.42
N LEU A 116 13.61 -2.58 -22.06
CA LEU A 116 12.16 -2.46 -22.08
C LEU A 116 11.66 -1.48 -21.02
N ILE A 117 12.37 -1.35 -19.90
CA ILE A 117 12.04 -0.39 -18.84
C ILE A 117 12.15 1.02 -19.38
N GLY A 118 11.10 1.83 -19.16
CA GLY A 118 11.01 3.21 -19.66
C GLY A 118 10.73 3.34 -21.16
N SER A 119 10.46 2.24 -21.86
CA SER A 119 10.12 2.26 -23.29
C SER A 119 8.66 2.68 -23.57
N GLY A 120 7.81 2.75 -22.55
CA GLY A 120 6.36 2.95 -22.68
C GLY A 120 5.62 1.70 -23.21
N ARG A 121 6.34 0.61 -23.40
CA ARG A 121 5.79 -0.68 -23.87
C ARG A 121 5.77 -1.67 -22.72
N PHE A 122 4.79 -2.54 -22.71
CA PHE A 122 4.70 -3.64 -21.76
C PHE A 122 4.61 -4.96 -22.54
N ILE A 123 5.48 -5.90 -22.20
CA ILE A 123 5.50 -7.25 -22.76
C ILE A 123 5.26 -8.23 -21.60
N THR A 124 4.37 -9.19 -21.81
CA THR A 124 3.81 -10.07 -20.77
C THR A 124 4.85 -10.97 -20.12
N ALA A 125 5.94 -11.28 -20.79
CA ALA A 125 6.95 -12.22 -20.29
C ALA A 125 8.31 -11.97 -20.97
N PRO A 126 9.19 -11.17 -20.38
CA PRO A 126 10.58 -11.35 -20.66
C PRO A 126 10.99 -12.71 -20.07
N VAL A 127 11.11 -13.73 -20.90
CA VAL A 127 11.56 -15.05 -20.46
C VAL A 127 13.08 -15.00 -20.34
N ILE A 128 13.58 -15.24 -19.13
CA ILE A 128 15.00 -15.25 -18.82
C ILE A 128 15.33 -16.67 -18.33
N THR A 129 16.48 -17.21 -18.72
CA THR A 129 16.99 -18.49 -18.20
C THR A 129 17.38 -18.33 -16.73
N GLU A 130 17.55 -19.44 -16.00
CA GLU A 130 18.01 -19.44 -14.62
C GLU A 130 19.40 -18.79 -14.46
N ASP A 131 20.18 -18.73 -15.53
CA ASP A 131 21.50 -18.07 -15.58
C ASP A 131 21.40 -16.56 -15.87
N GLY A 132 20.17 -16.01 -16.02
CA GLY A 132 19.94 -14.60 -16.29
C GLY A 132 20.11 -14.17 -17.75
N GLU A 133 20.29 -15.13 -18.67
CA GLU A 133 20.36 -14.88 -20.10
C GLU A 133 18.95 -14.75 -20.71
N PRO A 134 18.70 -13.74 -21.56
CA PRO A 134 17.42 -13.64 -22.23
C PRO A 134 17.22 -14.86 -23.15
N ILE A 135 16.07 -15.51 -23.03
CA ILE A 135 15.67 -16.52 -24.01
C ILE A 135 15.46 -15.76 -25.33
N GLN A 136 16.28 -16.08 -26.31
CA GLN A 136 16.22 -15.50 -27.65
C GLN A 136 15.03 -16.09 -28.42
N ASP A 137 13.80 -15.75 -27.99
CA ASP A 137 12.64 -15.98 -28.83
C ASP A 137 12.59 -14.87 -29.89
N PRO A 138 12.70 -15.22 -31.20
CA PRO A 138 12.67 -14.24 -32.29
C PRO A 138 11.42 -13.35 -32.25
N ILE A 139 10.28 -13.87 -31.80
CA ILE A 139 9.02 -13.13 -31.69
C ILE A 139 9.13 -12.09 -30.58
N VAL A 140 9.68 -12.45 -29.42
CA VAL A 140 9.88 -11.54 -28.30
C VAL A 140 10.90 -10.47 -28.65
N LEU A 141 12.01 -10.83 -29.29
CA LEU A 141 13.03 -9.89 -29.73
C LEU A 141 12.49 -8.90 -30.78
N GLN A 142 11.66 -9.36 -31.69
CA GLN A 142 11.01 -8.52 -32.69
C GLN A 142 10.00 -7.55 -32.06
N GLN A 143 9.24 -8.00 -31.06
CA GLN A 143 8.34 -7.13 -30.29
C GLN A 143 9.10 -6.10 -29.47
N MET A 144 10.30 -6.42 -29.02
CA MET A 144 11.19 -5.52 -28.28
C MET A 144 11.90 -4.50 -29.20
N ASN A 145 11.83 -4.63 -30.53
CA ASN A 145 12.65 -3.87 -31.49
C ASN A 145 14.16 -3.95 -31.16
N LEU A 146 14.60 -5.05 -30.58
CA LEU A 146 16.01 -5.31 -30.31
C LEU A 146 16.59 -6.07 -31.51
N ASP A 147 17.62 -5.49 -32.11
CA ASP A 147 18.40 -6.22 -33.13
C ASP A 147 19.12 -7.38 -32.44
N PRO A 148 18.92 -8.63 -32.88
CA PRO A 148 19.65 -9.79 -32.38
C PRO A 148 21.15 -9.61 -32.34
N ALA A 149 21.72 -8.81 -33.27
CA ALA A 149 23.14 -8.48 -33.35
C ALA A 149 23.61 -7.49 -32.27
N SER A 150 22.72 -6.78 -31.60
CA SER A 150 23.06 -5.82 -30.52
C SER A 150 23.18 -6.47 -29.12
N ILE A 151 22.77 -7.72 -28.98
CA ILE A 151 22.92 -8.50 -27.75
C ILE A 151 24.33 -9.11 -27.78
N LYS A 152 25.31 -8.39 -27.22
CA LYS A 152 26.66 -8.95 -27.03
C LYS A 152 26.54 -10.11 -26.03
N PRO A 153 27.08 -11.32 -26.37
CA PRO A 153 27.19 -12.37 -25.39
C PRO A 153 28.03 -11.88 -24.22
N ALA A 154 27.55 -12.14 -22.99
CA ALA A 154 28.32 -11.85 -21.80
C ALA A 154 29.64 -12.57 -21.88
N ASN A 155 30.74 -11.83 -21.79
CA ASN A 155 32.09 -12.37 -21.84
C ASN A 155 32.27 -13.39 -20.70
N ASP A 156 32.57 -14.64 -21.02
CA ASP A 156 32.96 -15.70 -20.09
C ASP A 156 34.28 -15.33 -19.39
N GLY A 157 34.17 -14.44 -18.39
CA GLY A 157 35.25 -14.12 -17.46
C GLY A 157 34.89 -14.68 -16.09
N LEU A 158 35.43 -15.85 -15.77
CA LEU A 158 35.41 -16.47 -14.45
C LEU A 158 35.73 -15.51 -13.31
N GLY A 159 34.72 -14.86 -12.76
CA GLY A 159 34.77 -14.02 -11.57
C GLY A 159 33.39 -13.53 -11.26
N HIS A 160 32.59 -14.34 -10.52
CA HIS A 160 31.25 -13.95 -10.10
C HIS A 160 31.34 -12.72 -9.19
N ASN A 161 31.27 -11.54 -9.81
CA ASN A 161 31.13 -10.28 -9.09
C ASN A 161 29.76 -10.30 -8.36
N PRO A 162 29.68 -9.90 -7.06
CA PRO A 162 28.42 -9.78 -6.34
C PRO A 162 27.38 -8.92 -7.06
N ARG A 163 27.83 -7.96 -7.88
CA ARG A 163 26.96 -7.12 -8.71
C ARG A 163 26.24 -7.94 -9.80
N ASP A 164 26.90 -8.91 -10.41
CA ASP A 164 26.31 -9.73 -11.47
C ASP A 164 25.21 -10.64 -10.92
N LYS A 165 25.41 -11.24 -9.75
CA LYS A 165 24.38 -12.01 -9.04
C LYS A 165 23.16 -11.17 -8.71
N LYS A 166 23.34 -9.94 -8.27
CA LYS A 166 22.29 -8.98 -7.97
C LYS A 166 21.46 -8.66 -9.21
N VAL A 167 22.11 -8.43 -10.33
CA VAL A 167 21.44 -8.12 -11.61
C VAL A 167 20.66 -9.34 -12.10
N ILE A 168 21.22 -10.54 -12.02
CA ILE A 168 20.54 -11.79 -12.42
C ILE A 168 19.29 -11.99 -11.56
N GLN A 169 19.43 -11.90 -10.23
CA GLN A 169 18.30 -12.04 -9.31
C GLN A 169 17.18 -11.03 -9.61
N TRP A 170 17.54 -9.77 -9.86
CA TRP A 170 16.59 -8.75 -10.23
C TRP A 170 15.90 -9.04 -11.57
N LYS A 171 16.66 -9.46 -12.59
CA LYS A 171 16.10 -9.85 -13.89
C LYS A 171 15.08 -11.00 -13.77
N LEU A 172 15.35 -11.99 -12.92
CA LEU A 172 14.40 -13.08 -12.65
C LEU A 172 13.09 -12.57 -12.04
N THR A 173 13.11 -11.53 -11.22
CA THR A 173 11.89 -10.94 -10.66
C THR A 173 11.05 -10.21 -11.70
N LEU A 174 11.64 -9.71 -12.80
CA LEU A 174 10.90 -8.98 -13.84
C LEU A 174 9.81 -9.84 -14.49
N HIS A 175 10.07 -11.15 -14.66
CA HIS A 175 9.07 -12.08 -15.17
C HIS A 175 7.86 -12.17 -14.23
N GLN A 176 8.09 -12.34 -12.93
CA GLN A 176 7.03 -12.40 -11.93
C GLN A 176 6.23 -11.09 -11.88
N ILE A 177 6.90 -9.94 -11.95
CA ILE A 177 6.25 -8.63 -12.05
C ILE A 177 5.34 -8.58 -13.27
N GLY A 178 5.83 -9.03 -14.44
CA GLY A 178 5.06 -9.07 -15.67
C GLY A 178 3.76 -9.87 -15.55
N LEU A 179 3.84 -11.08 -14.96
CA LEU A 179 2.66 -11.92 -14.71
C LEU A 179 1.63 -11.27 -13.79
N ASP A 180 2.09 -10.52 -12.78
CA ASP A 180 1.20 -9.84 -11.86
C ASP A 180 0.59 -8.58 -12.48
N VAL A 181 1.35 -7.80 -13.24
CA VAL A 181 0.87 -6.59 -13.93
C VAL A 181 -0.30 -6.88 -14.85
N ILE A 182 -0.24 -7.96 -15.65
CA ILE A 182 -1.34 -8.30 -16.58
C ILE A 182 -2.64 -8.67 -15.90
N ARG A 183 -2.62 -9.08 -14.65
CA ARG A 183 -3.82 -9.48 -13.88
C ARG A 183 -4.26 -8.47 -12.83
N THR A 184 -3.46 -7.41 -12.60
CA THR A 184 -3.77 -6.37 -11.63
C THR A 184 -4.80 -5.39 -12.19
N ASP A 185 -5.90 -5.19 -11.45
CA ASP A 185 -6.98 -4.23 -11.75
C ASP A 185 -7.47 -4.21 -13.21
N ARG A 186 -7.48 -5.38 -13.86
CA ARG A 186 -7.87 -5.55 -15.27
C ARG A 186 -9.30 -5.10 -15.58
N THR A 187 -10.12 -4.94 -14.57
CA THR A 187 -11.49 -4.44 -14.71
C THR A 187 -11.55 -2.93 -14.96
N LEU A 188 -10.47 -2.19 -14.68
CA LEU A 188 -10.43 -0.76 -14.90
C LEU A 188 -10.08 -0.42 -16.36
N VAL A 189 -10.84 0.50 -16.96
CA VAL A 189 -10.56 1.09 -18.27
C VAL A 189 -9.14 1.70 -18.32
N PHE A 190 -8.65 2.21 -17.20
CA PHE A 190 -7.30 2.76 -17.04
C PHE A 190 -6.21 1.83 -17.60
N TYR A 191 -6.35 0.51 -17.38
CA TYR A 191 -5.38 -0.50 -17.83
C TYR A 191 -5.63 -1.07 -19.23
N GLU A 192 -6.52 -0.46 -20.01
CA GLU A 192 -6.60 -0.71 -21.47
C GLU A 192 -5.41 -0.09 -22.19
N LYS A 193 -4.87 1.01 -21.64
CA LYS A 193 -3.71 1.68 -22.19
C LYS A 193 -2.43 0.95 -21.79
N GLN A 194 -1.68 0.54 -22.79
CA GLN A 194 -0.41 -0.15 -22.58
C GLN A 194 0.62 0.69 -21.79
N GLU A 195 0.58 2.01 -21.95
CA GLU A 195 1.41 2.95 -21.18
C GLU A 195 1.20 2.82 -19.67
N ASN A 196 -0.05 2.59 -19.23
CA ASN A 196 -0.35 2.45 -17.80
C ASN A 196 0.12 1.09 -17.24
N LEU A 197 0.08 0.03 -18.05
CA LEU A 197 0.71 -1.25 -17.72
C LEU A 197 2.23 -1.10 -17.63
N SER A 198 2.83 -0.38 -18.59
CA SER A 198 4.27 -0.09 -18.57
C SER A 198 4.68 0.70 -17.32
N LYS A 199 3.92 1.75 -16.95
CA LYS A 199 4.18 2.51 -15.72
C LYS A 199 4.14 1.63 -14.46
N LEU A 200 3.14 0.74 -14.36
CA LEU A 200 3.05 -0.18 -13.22
C LEU A 200 4.25 -1.11 -13.16
N TRP A 201 4.63 -1.66 -14.31
CA TRP A 201 5.78 -2.54 -14.42
C TRP A 201 7.10 -1.82 -14.11
N ASP A 202 7.30 -0.62 -14.65
CA ASP A 202 8.50 0.19 -14.43
C ASP A 202 8.68 0.54 -12.95
N ILE A 203 7.64 1.00 -12.28
CA ILE A 203 7.69 1.32 -10.84
C ILE A 203 8.08 0.10 -10.01
N LEU A 204 7.46 -1.06 -10.28
CA LEU A 204 7.75 -2.28 -9.53
C LEU A 204 9.16 -2.80 -9.81
N ALA A 205 9.63 -2.70 -11.05
CA ALA A 205 10.99 -3.08 -11.44
C ALA A 205 12.04 -2.18 -10.76
N VAL A 206 11.83 -0.86 -10.76
CA VAL A 206 12.72 0.10 -10.10
C VAL A 206 12.69 -0.08 -8.58
N TYR A 207 11.53 -0.35 -7.99
CA TYR A 207 11.44 -0.64 -6.56
C TYR A 207 12.22 -1.90 -6.20
N ALA A 208 12.03 -3.00 -6.93
CA ALA A 208 12.76 -4.25 -6.71
C ALA A 208 14.28 -4.10 -6.87
N TRP A 209 14.74 -3.18 -7.70
CA TRP A 209 16.15 -2.82 -7.82
C TRP A 209 16.65 -1.98 -6.64
N SER A 210 15.85 -1.02 -6.17
CA SER A 210 16.22 -0.09 -5.09
C SER A 210 16.19 -0.74 -3.69
N ASP A 211 15.33 -1.71 -3.46
CA ASP A 211 15.21 -2.47 -2.19
C ASP A 211 15.38 -3.98 -2.44
N ILE A 212 16.60 -4.36 -2.75
CA ILE A 212 16.94 -5.75 -3.11
C ILE A 212 16.70 -6.76 -2.00
N ASP A 213 16.82 -6.36 -0.75
CA ASP A 213 16.54 -7.23 0.41
C ASP A 213 15.11 -7.74 0.42
N VAL A 214 14.18 -6.95 -0.12
CA VAL A 214 12.78 -7.30 -0.28
C VAL A 214 12.49 -7.76 -1.70
N GLY A 215 13.07 -7.07 -2.69
CA GLY A 215 12.83 -7.35 -4.09
C GLY A 215 11.37 -7.14 -4.48
N TYR A 216 10.83 -8.09 -5.22
CA TYR A 216 9.42 -8.13 -5.57
C TYR A 216 8.74 -9.37 -4.99
N CYS A 217 7.60 -9.17 -4.37
CA CYS A 217 6.72 -10.23 -3.91
C CYS A 217 5.32 -10.08 -4.51
N GLN A 218 4.67 -11.20 -4.79
CA GLN A 218 3.29 -11.21 -5.29
C GLN A 218 2.35 -10.42 -4.38
N GLY A 219 1.55 -9.54 -4.96
CA GLY A 219 0.64 -8.63 -4.26
C GLY A 219 1.15 -7.19 -4.17
N MET A 220 2.44 -6.93 -4.41
CA MET A 220 2.95 -5.56 -4.49
C MET A 220 2.31 -4.78 -5.64
N SER A 221 1.93 -5.42 -6.73
CA SER A 221 1.20 -4.79 -7.83
C SER A 221 -0.18 -4.29 -7.40
N ASP A 222 -0.89 -5.01 -6.53
CA ASP A 222 -2.17 -4.59 -5.95
C ASP A 222 -2.02 -3.33 -5.07
N LEU A 223 -0.87 -3.17 -4.41
CA LEU A 223 -0.55 -2.01 -3.59
C LEU A 223 -0.07 -0.80 -4.41
N CYS A 224 0.63 -1.06 -5.52
CA CYS A 224 1.17 -0.03 -6.40
C CYS A 224 0.13 0.55 -7.36
N SER A 225 -0.79 -0.28 -7.86
CA SER A 225 -1.78 0.12 -8.86
C SER A 225 -2.57 1.38 -8.48
N PRO A 226 -3.10 1.53 -7.26
CA PRO A 226 -3.78 2.76 -6.87
C PRO A 226 -2.91 4.02 -6.97
N MET A 227 -1.60 3.91 -6.77
CA MET A 227 -0.68 5.07 -6.84
C MET A 227 -0.67 5.66 -8.25
N ILE A 228 -0.53 4.81 -9.27
CA ILE A 228 -0.50 5.29 -10.67
C ILE A 228 -1.89 5.67 -11.20
N VAL A 229 -2.96 5.15 -10.62
CA VAL A 229 -4.33 5.59 -10.96
C VAL A 229 -4.61 6.99 -10.41
N LEU A 230 -4.01 7.36 -9.28
CA LEU A 230 -4.27 8.61 -8.57
C LEU A 230 -3.26 9.72 -8.88
N LEU A 231 -2.05 9.38 -9.30
CA LEU A 231 -0.94 10.31 -9.52
C LEU A 231 -0.54 10.27 -11.00
N GLU A 232 -0.53 11.43 -11.64
CA GLU A 232 -0.21 11.54 -13.06
C GLU A 232 1.26 11.26 -13.35
N ASP A 233 2.14 11.79 -12.49
CA ASP A 233 3.58 11.63 -12.62
C ASP A 233 4.03 10.28 -12.04
N GLU A 234 4.75 9.51 -12.84
CA GLU A 234 5.23 8.18 -12.48
C GLU A 234 6.18 8.20 -11.27
N ALA A 235 7.04 9.21 -11.18
CA ALA A 235 7.97 9.34 -10.06
C ALA A 235 7.23 9.66 -8.75
N ASP A 236 6.19 10.50 -8.79
CA ASP A 236 5.39 10.79 -7.60
C ASP A 236 4.63 9.53 -7.14
N ALA A 237 4.12 8.73 -8.09
CA ALA A 237 3.51 7.43 -7.80
C ALA A 237 4.52 6.43 -7.19
N PHE A 238 5.75 6.38 -7.73
CA PHE A 238 6.85 5.58 -7.17
C PHE A 238 7.14 5.96 -5.73
N TRP A 239 7.28 7.25 -5.41
CA TRP A 239 7.60 7.67 -4.05
C TRP A 239 6.46 7.43 -3.06
N CYS A 240 5.20 7.55 -3.49
CA CYS A 240 4.06 7.16 -2.66
C CYS A 240 4.05 5.65 -2.40
N PHE A 241 4.33 4.83 -3.41
CA PHE A 241 4.47 3.38 -3.26
C PHE A 241 5.65 3.01 -2.34
N GLU A 242 6.82 3.61 -2.53
CA GLU A 242 8.00 3.40 -1.69
C GLU A 242 7.70 3.73 -0.21
N ARG A 243 7.00 4.86 0.06
CA ARG A 243 6.57 5.22 1.42
C ARG A 243 5.58 4.22 2.01
N LEU A 244 4.66 3.71 1.21
CA LEU A 244 3.76 2.63 1.64
C LEU A 244 4.56 1.37 1.96
N MET A 245 5.51 0.99 1.12
CA MET A 245 6.34 -0.19 1.33
C MET A 245 7.21 -0.07 2.58
N ARG A 246 7.68 1.11 2.97
CA ARG A 246 8.37 1.30 4.26
C ARG A 246 7.52 0.86 5.46
N ARG A 247 6.20 1.08 5.41
CA ARG A 247 5.27 0.62 6.46
C ARG A 247 5.04 -0.89 6.41
N LEU A 248 5.06 -1.47 5.20
CA LEU A 248 4.71 -2.86 4.95
C LEU A 248 5.92 -3.78 4.78
N ARG A 249 7.12 -3.21 4.74
CA ARG A 249 8.37 -3.94 4.46
C ARG A 249 8.51 -5.21 5.31
N GLY A 250 8.13 -5.12 6.59
CA GLY A 250 8.15 -6.26 7.50
C GLY A 250 7.26 -7.43 7.09
N ASN A 251 6.18 -7.19 6.33
CA ASN A 251 5.31 -8.26 5.84
C ASN A 251 5.96 -9.08 4.71
N PHE A 252 6.85 -8.46 3.95
CA PHE A 252 7.49 -9.02 2.75
C PHE A 252 8.91 -9.52 3.01
N ARG A 253 9.53 -9.11 4.13
CA ARG A 253 10.89 -9.49 4.47
C ARG A 253 10.89 -10.81 5.22
N CYS A 254 11.43 -11.86 4.59
CA CYS A 254 11.71 -13.13 5.24
C CYS A 254 13.20 -13.17 5.59
N THR A 255 13.53 -13.19 6.88
CA THR A 255 14.87 -13.40 7.42
C THR A 255 14.82 -14.57 8.40
N GLU A 256 16.00 -15.13 8.78
CA GLU A 256 16.07 -16.18 9.82
C GLU A 256 15.42 -15.75 11.15
N SER A 257 15.36 -14.44 11.42
CA SER A 257 14.82 -13.87 12.67
C SER A 257 13.46 -13.15 12.49
N SER A 258 12.94 -13.02 11.27
CA SER A 258 11.69 -12.32 10.99
C SER A 258 10.92 -13.04 9.90
N ILE A 259 9.78 -13.58 10.26
CA ILE A 259 8.92 -14.41 9.41
C ILE A 259 7.84 -13.56 8.74
N GLY A 260 8.16 -12.30 8.43
CA GLY A 260 7.25 -11.42 7.69
C GLY A 260 5.90 -11.24 8.37
N VAL A 261 4.82 -11.56 7.65
CA VAL A 261 3.44 -11.39 8.13
C VAL A 261 3.05 -12.33 9.27
N GLU A 262 3.82 -13.40 9.53
CA GLU A 262 3.50 -14.36 10.61
C GLU A 262 3.43 -13.70 11.98
N THR A 263 4.28 -12.71 12.25
CA THR A 263 4.19 -11.92 13.48
C THR A 263 2.84 -11.22 13.61
N GLN A 264 2.30 -10.70 12.50
CA GLN A 264 0.97 -10.08 12.50
C GLN A 264 -0.15 -11.11 12.68
N LEU A 265 -0.02 -12.30 12.10
CA LEU A 265 -0.96 -13.40 12.29
C LEU A 265 -0.96 -13.90 13.75
N SER A 266 0.20 -14.04 14.37
CA SER A 266 0.34 -14.38 15.80
C SER A 266 -0.30 -13.31 16.70
N ASN A 267 -0.07 -12.03 16.40
CA ASN A 267 -0.72 -10.93 17.09
C ASN A 267 -2.25 -10.94 16.91
N LEU A 268 -2.74 -11.30 15.71
CA LEU A 268 -4.17 -11.44 15.44
C LEU A 268 -4.76 -12.57 16.28
N ALA A 269 -4.09 -13.73 16.39
CA ALA A 269 -4.48 -14.84 17.23
C ALA A 269 -4.62 -14.40 18.70
N SER A 270 -3.58 -13.74 19.24
CA SER A 270 -3.57 -13.21 20.61
C SER A 270 -4.68 -12.19 20.87
N ILE A 271 -4.92 -11.28 19.93
CA ILE A 271 -6.02 -10.31 20.02
C ILE A 271 -7.37 -11.03 20.02
N THR A 272 -7.55 -12.01 19.11
CA THR A 272 -8.81 -12.75 19.01
C THR A 272 -9.08 -13.55 20.28
N GLN A 273 -8.07 -14.18 20.85
CA GLN A 273 -8.15 -14.88 22.13
C GLN A 273 -8.67 -13.97 23.26
N VAL A 274 -8.14 -12.73 23.34
CA VAL A 274 -8.57 -11.74 24.35
C VAL A 274 -9.98 -11.21 24.11
N ILE A 275 -10.34 -10.97 22.83
CA ILE A 275 -11.60 -10.29 22.46
C ILE A 275 -12.76 -11.27 22.36
N ASP A 276 -12.54 -12.44 21.76
CA ASP A 276 -13.53 -13.49 21.50
C ASP A 276 -12.91 -14.90 21.70
N PRO A 277 -12.74 -15.32 22.97
CA PRO A 277 -12.10 -16.61 23.27
C PRO A 277 -12.81 -17.82 22.66
N LYS A 278 -14.14 -17.74 22.51
CA LYS A 278 -14.94 -18.82 21.90
C LYS A 278 -14.59 -19.02 20.43
N LEU A 279 -14.52 -17.91 19.69
CA LEU A 279 -14.13 -17.94 18.29
C LEU A 279 -12.69 -18.44 18.14
N HIS A 280 -11.76 -17.94 18.95
CA HIS A 280 -10.36 -18.37 18.92
C HIS A 280 -10.24 -19.89 19.12
N GLN A 281 -10.87 -20.42 20.18
CA GLN A 281 -10.84 -21.86 20.47
C GLN A 281 -11.47 -22.69 19.33
N HIS A 282 -12.56 -22.21 18.74
CA HIS A 282 -13.19 -22.88 17.60
C HIS A 282 -12.25 -22.92 16.38
N LEU A 283 -11.62 -21.80 16.04
CA LEU A 283 -10.65 -21.76 14.94
C LEU A 283 -9.46 -22.68 15.17
N GLU A 284 -8.93 -22.77 16.41
CA GLU A 284 -7.88 -23.74 16.77
C GLU A 284 -8.35 -25.19 16.55
N THR A 285 -9.56 -25.50 16.99
CA THR A 285 -10.15 -26.85 16.82
C THR A 285 -10.30 -27.25 15.35
N LEU A 286 -10.56 -26.26 14.46
CA LEU A 286 -10.64 -26.46 13.02
C LEU A 286 -9.27 -26.51 12.30
N GLY A 287 -8.16 -26.39 13.03
CA GLY A 287 -6.81 -26.38 12.48
C GLY A 287 -6.35 -25.02 11.95
N GLY A 288 -7.08 -23.95 12.23
CA GLY A 288 -6.79 -22.58 11.80
C GLY A 288 -6.15 -21.71 12.89
N GLY A 289 -5.47 -22.30 13.88
CA GLY A 289 -4.82 -21.58 14.99
C GLY A 289 -3.66 -20.68 14.58
N ASP A 290 -3.07 -20.93 13.43
CA ASP A 290 -2.02 -20.08 12.82
C ASP A 290 -2.58 -18.82 12.10
N TYR A 291 -3.89 -18.75 11.92
CA TYR A 291 -4.58 -17.64 11.22
C TYR A 291 -4.14 -17.38 9.76
N LEU A 292 -3.55 -18.36 9.09
CA LEU A 292 -3.09 -18.25 7.69
C LEU A 292 -4.21 -17.85 6.72
N PHE A 293 -5.46 -18.15 7.03
CA PHE A 293 -6.63 -17.70 6.24
C PHE A 293 -6.73 -16.16 6.14
N ALA A 294 -6.10 -15.42 7.06
CA ALA A 294 -6.06 -13.95 7.06
C ALA A 294 -4.83 -13.37 6.36
N PHE A 295 -3.90 -14.21 5.89
CA PHE A 295 -2.64 -13.82 5.26
C PHE A 295 -2.85 -12.76 4.16
N ARG A 296 -3.74 -13.04 3.21
CA ARG A 296 -4.01 -12.15 2.06
C ARG A 296 -4.52 -10.77 2.52
N MET A 297 -5.41 -10.73 3.52
CA MET A 297 -5.97 -9.48 4.03
C MET A 297 -4.88 -8.54 4.57
N LEU A 298 -3.88 -9.09 5.26
CA LEU A 298 -2.76 -8.33 5.82
C LEU A 298 -1.73 -7.95 4.75
N MET A 299 -1.40 -8.87 3.84
CA MET A 299 -0.38 -8.64 2.82
C MET A 299 -0.72 -7.51 1.86
N VAL A 300 -1.96 -7.45 1.38
CA VAL A 300 -2.40 -6.43 0.40
C VAL A 300 -3.41 -5.45 1.00
N LEU A 301 -3.43 -5.28 2.33
CA LEU A 301 -4.28 -4.32 3.04
C LEU A 301 -5.74 -4.35 2.58
N PHE A 302 -6.34 -5.54 2.52
CA PHE A 302 -7.73 -5.77 2.10
C PHE A 302 -8.05 -5.33 0.67
N ARG A 303 -7.04 -5.15 -0.20
CA ARG A 303 -7.25 -4.68 -1.56
C ARG A 303 -8.18 -5.58 -2.37
N ARG A 304 -8.20 -6.87 -2.06
CA ARG A 304 -9.01 -7.88 -2.74
C ARG A 304 -10.36 -8.18 -2.08
N GLU A 305 -10.58 -7.71 -0.86
CA GLU A 305 -11.82 -7.90 -0.10
C GLU A 305 -12.85 -6.79 -0.34
N PHE A 306 -12.41 -5.64 -0.88
CA PHE A 306 -13.24 -4.48 -1.18
C PHE A 306 -13.26 -4.17 -2.68
N SER A 307 -14.28 -3.40 -3.14
CA SER A 307 -14.23 -2.76 -4.45
C SER A 307 -13.02 -1.83 -4.55
N PHE A 308 -12.62 -1.45 -5.77
CA PHE A 308 -11.47 -0.55 -5.94
C PHE A 308 -11.64 0.71 -5.09
N CYS A 309 -12.74 1.42 -5.23
CA CYS A 309 -12.96 2.69 -4.52
C CYS A 309 -13.10 2.51 -3.00
N ASP A 310 -13.75 1.43 -2.53
CA ASP A 310 -13.87 1.18 -1.09
C ASP A 310 -12.53 0.80 -0.44
N SER A 311 -11.62 0.15 -1.17
CA SER A 311 -10.28 -0.11 -0.67
C SER A 311 -9.47 1.17 -0.52
N LEU A 312 -9.57 2.12 -1.46
CA LEU A 312 -8.94 3.44 -1.32
C LEU A 312 -9.48 4.18 -0.09
N TYR A 313 -10.80 4.18 0.07
CA TYR A 313 -11.44 4.80 1.23
C TYR A 313 -11.02 4.15 2.56
N LEU A 314 -10.89 2.82 2.59
CA LEU A 314 -10.38 2.10 3.75
C LEU A 314 -8.96 2.54 4.11
N TRP A 315 -8.06 2.59 3.13
CA TRP A 315 -6.68 3.00 3.34
C TRP A 315 -6.58 4.44 3.85
N GLU A 316 -7.37 5.34 3.28
CA GLU A 316 -7.45 6.75 3.73
C GLU A 316 -7.87 6.84 5.20
N MET A 317 -8.87 6.06 5.62
CA MET A 317 -9.30 6.01 7.03
C MET A 317 -8.21 5.42 7.94
N MET A 318 -7.56 4.33 7.52
CA MET A 318 -6.48 3.70 8.29
C MET A 318 -5.32 4.67 8.49
N TRP A 319 -4.82 5.25 7.39
CA TRP A 319 -3.69 6.20 7.46
C TRP A 319 -4.03 7.46 8.25
N ALA A 320 -5.25 7.99 8.13
CA ALA A 320 -5.68 9.11 8.94
C ALA A 320 -5.79 8.78 10.44
N LEU A 321 -6.10 7.54 10.79
CA LEU A 321 -6.15 7.08 12.19
C LEU A 321 -4.76 6.86 12.78
N GLU A 322 -3.85 6.26 12.02
CA GLU A 322 -2.47 5.95 12.42
C GLU A 322 -1.49 7.09 12.17
N TYR A 323 -1.95 8.23 11.64
CA TYR A 323 -1.06 9.30 11.23
C TYR A 323 -0.15 9.78 12.38
N ASP A 324 1.15 9.75 12.09
CA ASP A 324 2.19 10.34 12.93
C ASP A 324 2.81 11.54 12.19
N PRO A 325 2.83 12.75 12.76
CA PRO A 325 3.42 13.91 12.11
C PRO A 325 4.93 13.79 11.87
N GLU A 326 5.61 12.85 12.52
CA GLU A 326 7.05 12.59 12.35
C GLU A 326 7.35 11.60 11.20
N LEU A 327 6.32 11.07 10.51
CA LEU A 327 6.51 10.09 9.43
C LEU A 327 7.49 10.57 8.36
N PHE A 328 7.44 11.84 8.00
CA PHE A 328 8.37 12.41 7.02
C PHE A 328 9.81 12.27 7.48
N THR A 329 10.11 12.67 8.71
CA THR A 329 11.46 12.62 9.29
C THR A 329 11.94 11.17 9.46
N ILE A 330 11.06 10.27 9.90
CA ILE A 330 11.38 8.85 10.05
C ILE A 330 11.75 8.20 8.70
N TYR A 331 11.18 8.70 7.61
CA TYR A 331 11.39 8.14 6.27
C TYR A 331 12.46 8.88 5.45
N GLU A 332 13.01 9.97 5.92
CA GLU A 332 14.18 10.58 5.28
C GLU A 332 15.42 9.70 5.50
N ASP A 333 16.31 9.65 4.49
CA ASP A 333 17.54 8.86 4.58
C ASP A 333 18.37 9.28 5.79
N PRO A 334 18.94 8.31 6.55
CA PRO A 334 19.83 8.59 7.68
C PRO A 334 21.01 9.51 7.32
N ASP A 335 21.47 9.45 6.06
CA ASP A 335 22.58 10.29 5.58
C ASP A 335 22.20 11.76 5.41
N SER A 336 20.91 12.09 5.21
CA SER A 336 20.45 13.49 5.18
C SER A 336 20.11 14.02 6.58
N ALA A 337 19.89 13.15 7.56
CA ALA A 337 19.60 13.51 8.94
C ALA A 337 20.88 13.93 9.72
N SER A 338 22.07 13.50 9.28
CA SER A 338 23.34 13.81 9.95
C SER A 338 23.72 15.30 9.93
N GLU A 339 23.23 16.06 8.95
CA GLU A 339 23.51 17.50 8.88
C GLU A 339 22.53 18.38 9.68
N LYS A 340 21.38 17.83 10.13
CA LYS A 340 20.35 18.59 10.85
C LYS A 340 20.18 18.23 12.33
N SER A 341 20.93 17.26 12.87
CA SER A 341 20.64 16.69 14.19
C SER A 341 21.16 17.44 15.41
N GLU A 342 21.90 18.54 15.30
CA GLU A 342 22.39 19.30 16.48
C GLU A 342 21.37 20.26 17.10
N GLY A 343 20.20 20.49 16.46
CA GLY A 343 19.20 21.47 16.90
C GLY A 343 17.88 20.92 17.46
N SER A 344 17.58 19.62 17.34
CA SER A 344 16.24 19.09 17.64
C SER A 344 16.19 18.07 18.76
N LYS A 345 16.78 18.39 19.92
CA LYS A 345 16.51 17.61 21.14
C LYS A 345 15.13 17.95 21.71
N GLY A 346 14.17 16.99 21.61
CA GLY A 346 13.11 16.88 22.62
C GLY A 346 11.85 17.73 22.46
N LYS A 347 11.35 18.04 21.26
CA LYS A 347 9.99 18.58 21.14
C LYS A 347 8.97 17.43 21.27
N ALA A 348 8.21 17.44 22.37
CA ALA A 348 7.10 16.48 22.57
C ALA A 348 6.15 16.51 21.37
N LYS A 349 5.82 15.33 20.82
CA LYS A 349 4.86 15.18 19.73
C LYS A 349 3.58 15.94 20.03
N SER A 350 3.16 16.84 19.13
CA SER A 350 1.89 17.54 19.30
C SER A 350 0.73 16.56 19.09
N ARG A 351 0.09 16.12 20.18
CA ARG A 351 -1.05 15.19 20.15
C ARG A 351 -2.18 15.65 19.23
N SER A 352 -2.33 16.95 19.00
CA SER A 352 -3.38 17.49 18.12
C SER A 352 -3.16 17.15 16.65
N GLN A 353 -1.93 16.89 16.24
CA GLN A 353 -1.53 16.57 14.85
C GLN A 353 -1.49 15.07 14.57
N CYS A 354 -1.57 14.22 15.60
CA CYS A 354 -1.60 12.76 15.42
C CYS A 354 -2.99 12.25 15.07
N GLY A 355 -3.05 11.09 14.41
CA GLY A 355 -4.28 10.35 14.18
C GLY A 355 -4.92 9.87 15.48
N LYS A 356 -6.20 9.53 15.42
CA LYS A 356 -6.96 9.14 16.63
C LYS A 356 -6.45 7.83 17.23
N TYR A 357 -6.09 6.87 16.40
CA TYR A 357 -5.53 5.59 16.83
C TYR A 357 -4.20 5.81 17.56
N GLU A 358 -3.32 6.61 16.96
CA GLU A 358 -2.03 6.96 17.56
C GLU A 358 -2.20 7.70 18.90
N ARG A 359 -3.13 8.65 18.99
CA ARG A 359 -3.45 9.32 20.26
C ARG A 359 -3.96 8.37 21.33
N ASP A 360 -4.73 7.35 20.96
CA ASP A 360 -5.26 6.36 21.91
C ASP A 360 -4.13 5.45 22.43
N ASN A 361 -3.15 5.10 21.57
CA ASN A 361 -1.93 4.38 21.96
C ASN A 361 -1.08 5.19 22.94
N MET A 362 -0.80 6.47 22.64
CA MET A 362 -0.03 7.36 23.54
C MET A 362 -0.64 7.52 24.93
N LYS A 363 -1.99 7.48 25.04
CA LYS A 363 -2.70 7.58 26.34
C LYS A 363 -2.60 6.29 27.15
N SER A 364 -2.37 5.18 26.47
CA SER A 364 -2.37 3.88 27.12
C SER A 364 -1.11 3.59 27.91
N GLY A 365 -0.05 4.39 27.75
CA GLY A 365 1.21 4.20 28.48
C GLY A 365 1.80 2.83 28.14
N GLY A 366 1.77 2.42 26.86
CA GLY A 366 2.39 1.19 26.40
C GLY A 366 3.81 1.10 26.92
N GLN A 367 4.25 -0.10 27.27
CA GLN A 367 5.64 -0.35 27.64
C GLN A 367 6.52 0.33 26.59
N LYS A 368 7.49 1.12 27.06
CA LYS A 368 8.30 2.03 26.21
C LYS A 368 9.08 1.32 25.11
N ASP A 369 9.07 -0.01 25.08
CA ASP A 369 9.94 -0.84 24.25
C ASP A 369 9.23 -1.57 23.09
N GLU A 370 7.88 -1.56 23.03
CA GLU A 370 7.15 -2.20 21.93
C GLU A 370 6.40 -1.18 21.07
N ALA A 371 6.64 -1.23 19.76
CA ALA A 371 5.87 -0.44 18.80
C ALA A 371 4.39 -0.81 18.84
N PRO A 372 3.46 0.17 18.72
CA PRO A 372 2.03 -0.13 18.73
C PRO A 372 1.66 -1.03 17.55
N LEU A 373 0.76 -2.00 17.81
CA LEU A 373 0.27 -2.90 16.77
C LEU A 373 -0.44 -2.11 15.66
N PRO A 374 -0.27 -2.46 14.38
CA PRO A 374 -0.95 -1.79 13.28
C PRO A 374 -2.48 -1.96 13.37
N ILE A 375 -3.23 -0.93 12.94
CA ILE A 375 -4.71 -0.98 12.92
C ILE A 375 -5.24 -2.09 12.00
N SER A 376 -4.46 -2.50 10.99
CA SER A 376 -4.81 -3.59 10.08
C SER A 376 -5.14 -4.89 10.80
N ILE A 377 -4.43 -5.23 11.88
CA ILE A 377 -4.69 -6.43 12.68
C ILE A 377 -6.07 -6.34 13.35
N PHE A 378 -6.39 -5.18 13.94
CA PHE A 378 -7.71 -4.96 14.53
C PHE A 378 -8.83 -4.89 13.48
N LEU A 379 -8.48 -4.54 12.24
CA LEU A 379 -9.42 -4.56 11.12
C LEU A 379 -9.79 -6.02 10.77
N VAL A 380 -8.81 -6.90 10.66
CA VAL A 380 -9.07 -8.35 10.47
C VAL A 380 -9.88 -8.90 11.64
N ALA A 381 -9.49 -8.60 12.88
CA ALA A 381 -10.24 -9.00 14.07
C ALA A 381 -11.69 -8.49 14.04
N SER A 382 -11.94 -7.29 13.51
CA SER A 382 -13.28 -6.74 13.33
C SER A 382 -14.11 -7.52 12.31
N VAL A 383 -13.50 -7.91 11.19
CA VAL A 383 -14.14 -8.75 10.17
C VAL A 383 -14.47 -10.13 10.73
N LEU A 384 -13.53 -10.77 11.42
CA LEU A 384 -13.76 -12.06 12.09
C LEU A 384 -14.89 -11.96 13.12
N LYS A 385 -14.92 -10.89 13.92
CA LYS A 385 -15.98 -10.66 14.91
C LYS A 385 -17.35 -10.44 14.25
N ASP A 386 -17.41 -9.74 13.12
CA ASP A 386 -18.66 -9.55 12.36
C ASP A 386 -19.19 -10.87 11.78
N LYS A 387 -18.32 -11.84 11.54
CA LYS A 387 -18.64 -13.17 11.03
C LYS A 387 -18.62 -14.28 12.11
N SER A 388 -18.40 -13.92 13.36
CA SER A 388 -18.21 -14.86 14.48
C SER A 388 -19.37 -15.86 14.58
N ASP A 389 -20.61 -15.40 14.51
CA ASP A 389 -21.77 -16.29 14.61
C ASP A 389 -21.80 -17.32 13.47
N LYS A 390 -21.55 -16.86 12.22
CA LYS A 390 -21.51 -17.75 11.06
C LYS A 390 -20.36 -18.74 11.14
N LEU A 391 -19.16 -18.27 11.53
CA LEU A 391 -17.99 -19.12 11.73
C LEU A 391 -18.23 -20.18 12.79
N LEU A 392 -18.82 -19.83 13.93
CA LEU A 392 -19.11 -20.75 15.03
C LEU A 392 -20.19 -21.79 14.70
N THR A 393 -21.17 -21.43 13.86
CA THR A 393 -22.32 -22.30 13.58
C THR A 393 -22.18 -23.13 12.31
N GLU A 394 -21.52 -22.61 11.27
CA GLU A 394 -21.46 -23.22 9.94
C GLU A 394 -20.11 -23.87 9.64
N ALA A 395 -18.97 -23.35 10.14
CA ALA A 395 -17.68 -23.90 9.81
C ALA A 395 -17.44 -25.24 10.54
N ARG A 396 -17.08 -26.27 9.78
CA ARG A 396 -16.74 -27.62 10.26
C ARG A 396 -15.29 -27.98 9.99
N GLY A 397 -14.60 -27.21 9.16
CA GLY A 397 -13.18 -27.37 8.83
C GLY A 397 -12.61 -26.05 8.37
N LEU A 398 -11.29 -26.01 8.15
CA LEU A 398 -10.57 -24.82 7.70
C LEU A 398 -11.07 -24.32 6.34
N ASP A 399 -11.46 -25.23 5.44
CA ASP A 399 -12.01 -24.90 4.12
C ASP A 399 -13.31 -24.08 4.23
N ASP A 400 -14.15 -24.41 5.22
CA ASP A 400 -15.39 -23.64 5.47
C ASP A 400 -15.04 -22.23 5.97
N VAL A 401 -14.04 -22.08 6.82
CA VAL A 401 -13.55 -20.77 7.29
C VAL A 401 -13.11 -19.92 6.10
N VAL A 402 -12.28 -20.50 5.23
CA VAL A 402 -11.79 -19.81 4.02
C VAL A 402 -12.96 -19.44 3.10
N LYS A 403 -13.92 -20.34 2.90
CA LYS A 403 -15.11 -20.09 2.08
C LYS A 403 -15.96 -18.95 2.65
N ILE A 404 -16.28 -18.99 3.95
CA ILE A 404 -17.05 -17.93 4.63
C ILE A 404 -16.36 -16.57 4.51
N LEU A 405 -15.03 -16.55 4.61
CA LEU A 405 -14.24 -15.32 4.48
C LEU A 405 -14.11 -14.87 3.01
N ASN A 406 -14.09 -15.76 2.04
CA ASN A 406 -14.12 -15.39 0.62
C ASN A 406 -15.48 -14.82 0.20
N ASP A 407 -16.59 -15.31 0.76
CA ASP A 407 -17.96 -14.81 0.49
C ASP A 407 -18.16 -13.34 0.94
N ILE A 408 -17.25 -12.79 1.73
CA ILE A 408 -17.32 -11.36 2.13
C ILE A 408 -16.77 -10.41 1.05
N THR A 409 -16.05 -10.91 0.07
CA THR A 409 -15.46 -10.11 -1.00
C THR A 409 -16.51 -9.25 -1.69
N GLY A 410 -16.29 -7.93 -1.76
CA GLY A 410 -17.24 -6.97 -2.30
C GLY A 410 -18.45 -6.65 -1.39
N ASN A 411 -18.65 -7.38 -0.29
CA ASN A 411 -19.78 -7.20 0.61
C ASN A 411 -19.42 -6.45 1.91
N LEU A 412 -18.16 -6.18 2.16
CA LEU A 412 -17.71 -5.44 3.33
C LEU A 412 -18.02 -3.94 3.23
N ASP A 413 -18.31 -3.33 4.38
CA ASP A 413 -18.40 -1.89 4.54
C ASP A 413 -17.12 -1.38 5.22
N ALA A 414 -16.32 -0.61 4.49
CA ALA A 414 -15.03 -0.10 4.94
C ALA A 414 -15.16 0.73 6.24
N LYS A 415 -16.22 1.54 6.34
CA LYS A 415 -16.46 2.37 7.53
C LYS A 415 -16.89 1.54 8.73
N LYS A 416 -17.76 0.55 8.53
CA LYS A 416 -18.17 -0.38 9.58
C LYS A 416 -16.97 -1.16 10.12
N ALA A 417 -16.15 -1.69 9.22
CA ALA A 417 -14.93 -2.43 9.57
C ALA A 417 -13.94 -1.57 10.36
N CYS A 418 -13.65 -0.35 9.91
CA CYS A 418 -12.77 0.59 10.59
C CYS A 418 -13.29 1.02 11.97
N ASN A 419 -14.59 1.29 12.08
CA ASN A 419 -15.22 1.61 13.37
C ASN A 419 -15.17 0.42 14.34
N GLY A 420 -15.35 -0.79 13.83
CA GLY A 420 -15.19 -2.02 14.59
C GLY A 420 -13.76 -2.19 15.10
N ALA A 421 -12.77 -2.03 14.23
CA ALA A 421 -11.35 -2.05 14.59
C ALA A 421 -11.03 -1.10 15.75
N MET A 422 -11.49 0.16 15.69
CA MET A 422 -11.29 1.15 16.73
C MET A 422 -11.98 0.77 18.06
N LYS A 423 -13.16 0.11 18.02
CA LYS A 423 -13.83 -0.39 19.22
C LYS A 423 -13.06 -1.56 19.84
N LEU A 424 -12.58 -2.50 19.00
CA LEU A 424 -11.81 -3.65 19.46
C LEU A 424 -10.47 -3.22 20.05
N HIS A 425 -9.75 -2.31 19.40
CA HIS A 425 -8.52 -1.73 19.94
C HIS A 425 -8.72 -1.14 21.33
N LYS A 426 -9.75 -0.31 21.54
CA LYS A 426 -10.05 0.23 22.86
C LYS A 426 -10.38 -0.84 23.90
N LYS A 427 -11.10 -1.89 23.49
CA LYS A 427 -11.40 -3.02 24.38
C LYS A 427 -10.12 -3.79 24.74
N TYR A 428 -9.25 -4.03 23.76
CA TYR A 428 -7.97 -4.67 23.96
C TYR A 428 -7.08 -3.89 24.94
N LEU A 429 -6.87 -2.59 24.70
CA LEU A 429 -6.10 -1.73 25.61
C LEU A 429 -6.61 -1.69 27.04
N LYS A 430 -7.94 -1.82 27.25
CA LYS A 430 -8.52 -1.90 28.61
C LYS A 430 -8.27 -3.25 29.27
N LYS A 431 -8.25 -4.34 28.49
CA LYS A 431 -8.03 -5.70 29.03
C LYS A 431 -6.55 -5.98 29.28
N ALA A 432 -5.67 -5.52 28.39
CA ALA A 432 -4.23 -5.64 28.54
C ALA A 432 -3.66 -4.86 29.74
N LYS A 433 -4.41 -3.88 30.28
CA LYS A 433 -4.04 -3.12 31.49
C LYS A 433 -4.51 -3.74 32.81
N LYS A 434 -5.30 -4.80 32.77
CA LYS A 434 -5.67 -5.52 33.99
C LYS A 434 -4.60 -6.57 34.24
N PRO A 435 -3.85 -6.46 35.37
CA PRO A 435 -2.89 -7.48 35.78
C PRO A 435 -3.58 -8.84 36.01
#